data_219b5a0a2188ca0d4dee12646be2d6f0
#
_entry.id   219b5a0a2188ca0d4dee12646be2d6f0
#
_cell.length_a   1.000
_cell.length_b   1.000
_cell.length_c   1.000
_cell.angle_alpha   90.00
_cell.angle_beta   90.00
_cell.angle_gamma   90.00
#
_symmetry.space_group_name_H-M   'P 1'
#
loop_
_entity.id
_entity.type
_entity.pdbx_description
1 polymer ?
#
loop_
_entity_poly.entity_id
_entity_poly.type
_entity_poly.pdbx_seq_one_letter_code
_entity_poly.pdbx_strand_id
1 'polypeptide(L)'
;MSGDPIYTEMIIEYSRNPSNYGKIEDAHITRHDSNPLCGDSIDLYLNIDDKKISDVKFDGKGCAICMACSSVLTEMIKGKSLEDVKKFEKDELLSELGLEHLIKTSPVRIKCALLSLKALKYGIYSYFAEKMNDVESAGNLKEEAANIY
;
A
#
# COMPACT_ATOMS: atom_id res chain seq x y z
N MET A 1 18.00 -9.14 -1.96
CA MET A 1 16.91 -9.74 -2.71
C MET A 1 17.05 -11.24 -2.68
N SER A 2 15.94 -11.98 -2.60
CA SER A 2 16.02 -13.41 -2.72
C SER A 2 16.57 -13.75 -4.09
N GLY A 3 17.28 -14.83 -4.23
CA GLY A 3 17.84 -15.24 -5.51
C GLY A 3 16.83 -15.87 -6.48
N ASP A 4 15.52 -15.82 -6.18
CA ASP A 4 14.51 -16.45 -7.01
C ASP A 4 14.24 -15.63 -8.27
N PRO A 5 14.56 -16.14 -9.47
CA PRO A 5 14.34 -15.40 -10.72
C PRO A 5 12.87 -15.04 -10.99
N ILE A 6 11.93 -15.85 -10.50
CA ILE A 6 10.50 -15.61 -10.70
C ILE A 6 10.10 -14.31 -10.02
N TYR A 7 10.51 -14.11 -8.76
CA TYR A 7 10.19 -12.88 -8.04
C TYR A 7 10.89 -11.68 -8.64
N THR A 8 12.12 -11.83 -9.10
CA THR A 8 12.85 -10.74 -9.77
C THR A 8 12.09 -10.29 -11.03
N GLU A 9 11.64 -11.23 -11.84
CA GLU A 9 10.88 -10.93 -13.06
C GLU A 9 9.54 -10.25 -12.73
N MET A 10 8.85 -10.70 -11.69
CA MET A 10 7.60 -10.09 -11.24
C MET A 10 7.81 -8.64 -10.83
N ILE A 11 8.85 -8.36 -10.06
CA ILE A 11 9.16 -7.01 -9.61
C ILE A 11 9.45 -6.10 -10.81
N ILE A 12 10.26 -6.57 -11.77
CA ILE A 12 10.57 -5.81 -12.96
C ILE A 12 9.31 -5.50 -13.76
N GLU A 13 8.46 -6.50 -13.99
CA GLU A 13 7.24 -6.33 -14.78
C GLU A 13 6.28 -5.35 -14.08
N TYR A 14 6.03 -5.51 -12.79
CA TYR A 14 5.16 -4.60 -12.05
C TYR A 14 5.71 -3.17 -12.00
N SER A 15 7.03 -3.01 -12.00
CA SER A 15 7.64 -1.68 -11.98
C SER A 15 7.54 -0.98 -13.33
N ARG A 16 7.55 -1.73 -14.43
CA ARG A 16 7.44 -1.19 -15.79
C ARG A 16 6.00 -0.94 -16.20
N ASN A 17 5.11 -1.86 -15.82
CA ASN A 17 3.69 -1.81 -16.16
C ASN A 17 2.87 -1.92 -14.88
N PRO A 18 2.84 -0.84 -14.06
CA PRO A 18 2.14 -0.89 -12.77
C PRO A 18 0.65 -1.14 -12.94
N SER A 19 0.12 -2.05 -12.14
CA SER A 19 -1.31 -2.31 -12.07
C SER A 19 -2.04 -1.12 -11.45
N ASN A 20 -3.19 -0.78 -12.00
CA ASN A 20 -4.05 0.28 -11.44
C ASN A 20 -3.31 1.62 -11.28
N TYR A 21 -2.44 1.94 -12.22
CA TYR A 21 -1.69 3.19 -12.21
C TYR A 21 -2.55 4.33 -12.75
N GLY A 22 -2.56 5.45 -12.05
CA GLY A 22 -3.31 6.63 -12.46
C GLY A 22 -3.99 7.30 -11.28
N LYS A 23 -4.96 8.15 -11.59
CA LYS A 23 -5.71 8.93 -10.60
C LYS A 23 -7.18 8.59 -10.67
N ILE A 24 -7.89 8.80 -9.56
CA ILE A 24 -9.35 8.78 -9.53
C ILE A 24 -9.79 10.19 -9.13
N GLU A 25 -10.51 10.88 -10.02
CA GLU A 25 -11.09 12.17 -9.69
C GLU A 25 -12.21 11.98 -8.66
N ASP A 26 -12.27 12.87 -7.69
CA ASP A 26 -13.27 12.81 -6.61
C ASP A 26 -13.25 11.48 -5.84
N ALA A 27 -12.06 10.89 -5.67
CA ALA A 27 -11.92 9.67 -4.89
C ALA A 27 -12.40 9.89 -3.44
N HIS A 28 -13.03 8.88 -2.86
CA HIS A 28 -13.47 8.93 -1.47
C HIS A 28 -12.29 9.07 -0.51
N ILE A 29 -11.17 8.45 -0.86
CA ILE A 29 -9.93 8.56 -0.10
C ILE A 29 -8.81 8.93 -1.07
N THR A 30 -8.08 9.99 -0.74
CA THR A 30 -6.83 10.35 -1.43
C THR A 30 -5.77 10.53 -0.35
N ARG A 31 -4.67 9.80 -0.49
CA ARG A 31 -3.59 9.87 0.49
C ARG A 31 -2.25 9.94 -0.20
N HIS A 32 -1.47 10.98 0.15
CA HIS A 32 -0.09 11.12 -0.27
C HIS A 32 0.84 10.67 0.85
N ASP A 33 1.90 9.94 0.50
CA ASP A 33 2.98 9.64 1.43
C ASP A 33 4.30 9.60 0.67
N SER A 34 5.40 9.80 1.39
CA SER A 34 6.71 9.82 0.78
C SER A 34 7.76 9.25 1.74
N ASN A 35 8.85 8.76 1.15
CA ASN A 35 10.02 8.32 1.88
C ASN A 35 11.19 9.22 1.49
N PRO A 36 11.54 10.22 2.32
CA PRO A 36 12.59 11.16 1.97
C PRO A 36 13.99 10.52 1.86
N LEU A 37 14.18 9.34 2.44
CA LEU A 37 15.48 8.64 2.38
C LEU A 37 15.80 8.14 0.98
N CYS A 38 14.79 7.75 0.19
CA CYS A 38 15.00 7.27 -1.18
C CYS A 38 14.29 8.13 -2.22
N GLY A 39 13.61 9.18 -1.83
CA GLY A 39 12.90 10.03 -2.78
C GLY A 39 11.63 9.42 -3.35
N ASP A 40 11.16 8.31 -2.78
CA ASP A 40 9.91 7.69 -3.23
C ASP A 40 8.71 8.52 -2.77
N SER A 41 7.70 8.63 -3.62
CA SER A 41 6.43 9.26 -3.25
C SER A 41 5.27 8.53 -3.94
N ILE A 42 4.17 8.35 -3.22
CA ILE A 42 2.99 7.64 -3.69
C ILE A 42 1.75 8.45 -3.34
N ASP A 43 0.86 8.57 -4.32
CA ASP A 43 -0.49 9.07 -4.12
C ASP A 43 -1.45 7.90 -4.33
N LEU A 44 -2.27 7.62 -3.34
CA LEU A 44 -3.21 6.51 -3.35
C LEU A 44 -4.64 7.04 -3.41
N TYR A 45 -5.43 6.48 -4.30
CA TYR A 45 -6.83 6.86 -4.54
C TYR A 45 -7.73 5.66 -4.35
N LEU A 46 -8.78 5.80 -3.53
CA LEU A 46 -9.72 4.72 -3.27
C LEU A 46 -11.14 5.21 -3.43
N ASN A 47 -11.95 4.41 -4.10
CA ASN A 47 -13.41 4.57 -4.08
C ASN A 47 -14.02 3.46 -3.23
N ILE A 48 -15.00 3.85 -2.44
CA ILE A 48 -15.68 2.96 -1.49
C ILE A 48 -17.14 2.85 -1.93
N ASP A 49 -17.65 1.62 -2.02
CA ASP A 49 -19.04 1.34 -2.31
C ASP A 49 -19.49 0.18 -1.43
N ASP A 50 -20.56 0.38 -0.66
CA ASP A 50 -21.10 -0.64 0.24
C ASP A 50 -20.03 -1.24 1.16
N LYS A 51 -19.21 -0.35 1.76
CA LYS A 51 -18.12 -0.71 2.68
C LYS A 51 -17.04 -1.59 2.06
N LYS A 52 -16.95 -1.59 0.72
CA LYS A 52 -15.90 -2.31 -0.01
C LYS A 52 -15.12 -1.35 -0.88
N ILE A 53 -13.86 -1.70 -1.15
CA ILE A 53 -13.06 -0.92 -2.08
C ILE A 53 -13.49 -1.27 -3.49
N SER A 54 -14.28 -0.39 -4.10
CA SER A 54 -14.82 -0.60 -5.44
C SER A 54 -13.80 -0.31 -6.53
N ASP A 55 -12.89 0.64 -6.27
CA ASP A 55 -11.79 0.93 -7.18
C ASP A 55 -10.60 1.46 -6.39
N VAL A 56 -9.40 1.24 -6.92
CA VAL A 56 -8.16 1.71 -6.33
C VAL A 56 -7.18 2.03 -7.44
N LYS A 57 -6.50 3.17 -7.31
CA LYS A 57 -5.40 3.55 -8.19
C LYS A 57 -4.31 4.20 -7.38
N PHE A 58 -3.12 4.20 -7.96
CA PHE A 58 -2.00 4.95 -7.38
C PHE A 58 -1.20 5.62 -8.48
N ASP A 59 -0.56 6.71 -8.15
CA ASP A 59 0.51 7.26 -8.98
C ASP A 59 1.66 7.69 -8.08
N GLY A 60 2.73 8.14 -8.70
CA GLY A 60 3.92 8.55 -7.96
C GLY A 60 5.19 8.08 -8.62
N LYS A 61 6.28 8.20 -7.88
CA LYS A 61 7.62 7.83 -8.32
C LYS A 61 8.32 7.07 -7.22
N GLY A 62 9.04 6.03 -7.60
CA GLY A 62 9.78 5.26 -6.64
C GLY A 62 10.68 4.25 -7.31
N CYS A 63 11.48 3.54 -6.50
CA CYS A 63 12.31 2.45 -7.01
C CYS A 63 11.43 1.28 -7.46
N ALA A 64 12.04 0.31 -8.13
CA ALA A 64 11.31 -0.86 -8.64
C ALA A 64 10.54 -1.58 -7.55
N ILE A 65 11.10 -1.71 -6.35
CA ILE A 65 10.43 -2.37 -5.23
C ILE A 65 9.20 -1.58 -4.78
N CYS A 66 9.32 -0.25 -4.67
CA CYS A 66 8.19 0.61 -4.30
C CYS A 66 7.06 0.48 -5.32
N MET A 67 7.36 0.57 -6.60
CA MET A 67 6.37 0.49 -7.67
C MET A 67 5.72 -0.88 -7.74
N ALA A 68 6.51 -1.95 -7.60
CA ALA A 68 5.99 -3.31 -7.62
C ALA A 68 5.08 -3.60 -6.43
N CYS A 69 5.49 -3.22 -5.24
CA CYS A 69 4.66 -3.41 -4.03
C CYS A 69 3.37 -2.60 -4.10
N SER A 70 3.43 -1.39 -4.62
CA SER A 70 2.23 -0.56 -4.78
C SER A 70 1.25 -1.21 -5.78
N SER A 71 1.76 -1.72 -6.90
CA SER A 71 0.94 -2.42 -7.90
C SER A 71 0.24 -3.64 -7.30
N VAL A 72 1.00 -4.48 -6.62
CA VAL A 72 0.48 -5.71 -6.00
C VAL A 72 -0.54 -5.37 -4.92
N LEU A 73 -0.26 -4.36 -4.09
CA LEU A 73 -1.20 -3.93 -3.06
C LEU A 73 -2.55 -3.56 -3.67
N THR A 74 -2.56 -2.78 -4.75
CA THR A 74 -3.82 -2.39 -5.39
C THR A 74 -4.60 -3.60 -5.89
N GLU A 75 -3.91 -4.61 -6.42
CA GLU A 75 -4.57 -5.84 -6.86
C GLU A 75 -5.15 -6.62 -5.68
N MET A 76 -4.44 -6.66 -4.57
CA MET A 76 -4.87 -7.44 -3.40
C MET A 76 -6.07 -6.82 -2.68
N ILE A 77 -6.18 -5.50 -2.66
CA ILE A 77 -7.23 -4.82 -1.88
C ILE A 77 -8.48 -4.51 -2.71
N LYS A 78 -8.39 -4.47 -4.03
CA LYS A 78 -9.54 -4.15 -4.87
C LYS A 78 -10.64 -5.19 -4.69
N GLY A 79 -11.84 -4.74 -4.38
CA GLY A 79 -12.97 -5.61 -4.12
C GLY A 79 -13.07 -6.13 -2.69
N LYS A 80 -12.08 -5.85 -1.85
CA LYS A 80 -12.11 -6.28 -0.45
C LYS A 80 -12.94 -5.34 0.39
N SER A 81 -13.51 -5.87 1.49
CA SER A 81 -14.22 -5.03 2.45
C SER A 81 -13.22 -4.17 3.24
N LEU A 82 -13.71 -3.06 3.78
CA LEU A 82 -12.89 -2.20 4.65
C LEU A 82 -12.41 -2.96 5.88
N GLU A 83 -13.22 -3.88 6.39
CA GLU A 83 -12.83 -4.71 7.53
C GLU A 83 -11.67 -5.63 7.20
N ASP A 84 -11.67 -6.24 6.01
CA ASP A 84 -10.56 -7.09 5.55
C ASP A 84 -9.29 -6.27 5.35
N VAL A 85 -9.42 -5.09 4.75
CA VAL A 85 -8.28 -4.21 4.49
C VAL A 85 -7.69 -3.69 5.80
N LYS A 86 -8.54 -3.44 6.79
CA LYS A 86 -8.11 -3.02 8.13
C LYS A 86 -7.19 -4.06 8.78
N LYS A 87 -7.43 -5.34 8.51
CA LYS A 87 -6.64 -6.46 9.05
C LYS A 87 -5.45 -6.84 8.17
N PHE A 88 -5.29 -6.20 7.03
CA PHE A 88 -4.20 -6.50 6.09
C PHE A 88 -2.84 -6.21 6.74
N GLU A 89 -1.93 -7.16 6.66
CA GLU A 89 -0.62 -7.06 7.29
C GLU A 89 0.51 -7.00 6.25
N LYS A 90 1.64 -6.43 6.68
CA LYS A 90 2.81 -6.26 5.81
C LYS A 90 3.35 -7.59 5.28
N ASP A 91 3.26 -8.65 6.07
CA ASP A 91 3.76 -9.97 5.66
C ASP A 91 3.00 -10.49 4.44
N GLU A 92 1.70 -10.22 4.35
CA GLU A 92 0.88 -10.62 3.21
C GLU A 92 1.37 -9.94 1.93
N LEU A 93 1.69 -8.66 2.00
CA LEU A 93 2.20 -7.92 0.84
C LEU A 93 3.61 -8.39 0.45
N LEU A 94 4.49 -8.52 1.42
CA LEU A 94 5.88 -8.89 1.16
C LEU A 94 6.00 -10.30 0.58
N SER A 95 5.17 -11.24 1.05
CA SER A 95 5.21 -12.62 0.58
C SER A 95 4.83 -12.75 -0.89
N GLU A 96 3.98 -11.88 -1.41
CA GLU A 96 3.57 -11.92 -2.82
C GLU A 96 4.76 -11.71 -3.78
N LEU A 97 5.79 -11.00 -3.34
CA LEU A 97 6.96 -10.71 -4.16
C LEU A 97 8.25 -11.31 -3.60
N GLY A 98 8.13 -12.19 -2.60
CA GLY A 98 9.29 -12.85 -2.00
C GLY A 98 10.22 -11.90 -1.27
N LEU A 99 9.68 -10.85 -0.66
CA LEU A 99 10.48 -9.78 -0.04
C LEU A 99 10.52 -9.84 1.48
N GLU A 100 10.08 -10.94 2.11
CA GLU A 100 10.05 -11.05 3.57
C GLU A 100 11.43 -10.83 4.21
N HIS A 101 12.47 -11.23 3.49
CA HIS A 101 13.84 -11.10 3.99
C HIS A 101 14.27 -9.64 4.20
N LEU A 102 13.62 -8.68 3.56
CA LEU A 102 13.96 -7.26 3.68
C LEU A 102 13.79 -6.74 5.11
N ILE A 103 12.90 -7.34 5.88
CA ILE A 103 12.68 -6.94 7.28
C ILE A 103 13.99 -7.02 8.07
N LYS A 104 14.80 -8.05 7.79
CA LYS A 104 16.04 -8.30 8.51
C LYS A 104 17.27 -7.74 7.80
N THR A 105 17.24 -7.64 6.47
CA THR A 105 18.46 -7.39 5.70
C THR A 105 18.57 -5.98 5.14
N SER A 106 17.48 -5.25 5.01
CA SER A 106 17.52 -3.93 4.38
C SER A 106 16.50 -2.96 4.96
N PRO A 107 16.86 -2.22 6.03
CA PRO A 107 15.96 -1.24 6.64
C PRO A 107 15.46 -0.15 5.67
N VAL A 108 16.28 0.24 4.70
CA VAL A 108 15.88 1.25 3.70
C VAL A 108 14.88 0.68 2.71
N ARG A 109 15.15 -0.51 2.20
CA ARG A 109 14.28 -1.15 1.20
C ARG A 109 12.92 -1.55 1.77
N ILE A 110 12.87 -1.94 3.04
CA ILE A 110 11.59 -2.27 3.67
C ILE A 110 10.66 -1.05 3.71
N LYS A 111 11.20 0.13 3.88
CA LYS A 111 10.41 1.38 3.84
C LYS A 111 9.86 1.64 2.45
N CYS A 112 10.65 1.38 1.41
CA CYS A 112 10.18 1.48 0.03
C CYS A 112 9.05 0.48 -0.23
N ALA A 113 9.23 -0.76 0.21
CA ALA A 113 8.24 -1.82 0.01
C ALA A 113 6.91 -1.54 0.70
N LEU A 114 6.93 -0.88 1.83
CA LEU A 114 5.72 -0.67 2.66
C LEU A 114 5.12 0.73 2.55
N LEU A 115 5.66 1.59 1.69
CA LEU A 115 5.18 2.97 1.57
C LEU A 115 3.70 3.04 1.21
N SER A 116 3.26 2.26 0.22
CA SER A 116 1.85 2.24 -0.20
C SER A 116 0.95 1.66 0.88
N LEU A 117 1.39 0.64 1.61
CA LEU A 117 0.61 0.07 2.70
C LEU A 117 0.45 1.09 3.84
N LYS A 118 1.49 1.84 4.15
CA LYS A 118 1.41 2.91 5.13
C LYS A 118 0.39 3.97 4.70
N ALA A 119 0.43 4.40 3.43
CA ALA A 119 -0.54 5.34 2.89
C ALA A 119 -1.96 4.80 3.00
N LEU A 120 -2.16 3.53 2.69
CA LEU A 120 -3.46 2.86 2.80
C LEU A 120 -3.98 2.91 4.23
N LYS A 121 -3.16 2.53 5.20
CA LYS A 121 -3.56 2.51 6.61
C LYS A 121 -3.98 3.90 7.11
N TYR A 122 -3.21 4.93 6.78
CA TYR A 122 -3.56 6.29 7.14
C TYR A 122 -4.84 6.78 6.42
N GLY A 123 -5.00 6.42 5.15
CA GLY A 123 -6.20 6.76 4.40
C GLY A 123 -7.45 6.14 4.99
N ILE A 124 -7.38 4.87 5.33
CA ILE A 124 -8.50 4.15 5.97
C ILE A 124 -8.77 4.72 7.37
N TYR A 125 -7.72 5.05 8.13
CA TYR A 125 -7.87 5.72 9.42
C TYR A 125 -8.71 7.00 9.29
N SER A 126 -8.35 7.86 8.34
CA SER A 126 -9.08 9.11 8.13
C SER A 126 -10.53 8.86 7.75
N TYR A 127 -10.78 7.86 6.92
CA TYR A 127 -12.12 7.51 6.49
C TYR A 127 -12.99 7.05 7.66
N PHE A 128 -12.47 6.15 8.52
CA PHE A 128 -13.21 5.70 9.69
C PHE A 128 -13.48 6.84 10.67
N ALA A 129 -12.52 7.73 10.86
CA ALA A 129 -12.68 8.87 11.77
C ALA A 129 -13.73 9.85 11.28
N GLU A 130 -13.75 10.14 9.98
CA GLU A 130 -14.59 11.19 9.41
C GLU A 130 -15.96 10.70 8.97
N LYS A 131 -16.03 9.53 8.33
CA LYS A 131 -17.24 9.06 7.65
C LYS A 131 -18.01 8.05 8.46
N MET A 132 -17.34 7.20 9.22
CA MET A 132 -17.99 6.13 9.97
C MET A 132 -18.08 6.43 11.46
N ASN A 133 -17.47 7.53 11.90
CA ASN A 133 -17.43 7.92 13.30
C ASN A 133 -16.93 6.80 14.23
N ASP A 134 -16.03 5.97 13.73
CA ASP A 134 -15.44 4.84 14.44
C ASP A 134 -14.05 5.23 14.95
N VAL A 135 -14.03 5.95 16.08
CA VAL A 135 -12.80 6.49 16.64
C VAL A 135 -11.87 5.39 17.12
N GLU A 136 -12.41 4.28 17.61
CA GLU A 136 -11.59 3.17 18.12
C GLU A 136 -10.83 2.49 16.98
N SER A 137 -11.53 2.09 15.93
CA SER A 137 -10.88 1.49 14.75
C SER A 137 -9.90 2.45 14.09
N ALA A 138 -10.27 3.73 14.01
CA ALA A 138 -9.40 4.75 13.46
C ALA A 138 -8.11 4.89 14.26
N GLY A 139 -8.21 4.88 15.59
CA GLY A 139 -7.04 4.97 16.48
C GLY A 139 -6.10 3.77 16.31
N ASN A 140 -6.66 2.57 16.22
CA ASN A 140 -5.88 1.36 16.01
C ASN A 140 -5.14 1.37 14.68
N LEU A 141 -5.81 1.79 13.61
CA LEU A 141 -5.20 1.90 12.29
C LEU A 141 -4.09 2.94 12.25
N LYS A 142 -4.27 4.06 12.93
CA LYS A 142 -3.24 5.09 13.03
C LYS A 142 -1.99 4.55 13.71
N GLU A 143 -2.17 3.82 14.80
CA GLU A 143 -1.08 3.21 15.54
C GLU A 143 -0.35 2.16 14.70
N GLU A 144 -1.09 1.29 14.02
CA GLU A 144 -0.50 0.31 13.10
C GLU A 144 0.31 0.98 11.99
N ALA A 145 -0.23 2.05 11.39
CA ALA A 145 0.47 2.77 10.33
C ALA A 145 1.77 3.41 10.84
N ALA A 146 1.73 3.97 12.03
CA ALA A 146 2.91 4.60 12.63
C ALA A 146 4.02 3.57 12.93
N ASN A 147 3.65 2.33 13.21
CA ASN A 147 4.57 1.26 13.60
C ASN A 147 4.82 0.23 12.49
N ILE A 148 4.43 0.54 11.24
CA ILE A 148 4.49 -0.44 10.16
C ILE A 148 5.92 -0.82 9.77
N TYR A 149 6.87 0.06 9.99
CA TYR A 149 8.28 -0.21 9.71
C TYR A 149 8.93 -0.98 10.89
#